data_cfb57be6ae7ac002cbeaa370e540b90c
#
_entry.id   cfb57be6ae7ac002cbeaa370e540b90c
#
_cell.length_a   1.000
_cell.length_b   1.000
_cell.length_c   1.000
_cell.angle_alpha   90.00
_cell.angle_beta   90.00
_cell.angle_gamma   90.00
#
_symmetry.space_group_name_H-M   'P 1'
#
loop_
_entity.id
_entity.type
_entity.pdbx_description
1 polymer ?
#
loop_
_entity_poly.entity_id
_entity_poly.type
_entity_poly.pdbx_seq_one_letter_code
_entity_poly.pdbx_strand_id
1 'polypeptide(L)'
;MSDSAILAQVTARRQELIGLAQDLIRIPTLNPPGREYRRICDYLAERMLAQGWQVELLRATGSPGDSDAYPRWNMVARLSRGPGPCVHFNGHHDVVEVGHGWTRDPFGAELDGDRIYGRGACDMKGGIAASIIAAEAFAAARPDFRGTIEISATADEETGGYGGVAWLAERGYFSPEKVQHVIIPEPLHKDRICLGHRGVWWAEVETHGRIAHGSMPFLGDSAIRHMGAVLEEIEARLYPLLATKRTEMPVVPEGARQSTLNINSIHGGEAEPELGSTALPAPCVADRCRIVLDRRFLIEEQLDQVKAEVAEVLERVRARRSGFTYDIRTLFEVQPTMADRDAPVVKSTAAAIEAVLHRLPDYVVSPGTYDQKHIDRIGRLKNCIAYGPGLLHLAHQPDEWVGVQDMEDSAKVMALVLADLLD
;
A
#
# COMPACT_ATOMS: atom_id res chain seq x y z
N MET A 1 -17.37 -15.72 28.20
CA MET A 1 -17.70 -14.32 28.59
C MET A 1 -18.38 -13.65 27.39
N SER A 2 -19.26 -12.67 27.60
CA SER A 2 -20.00 -12.03 26.49
C SER A 2 -19.16 -11.04 25.70
N ASP A 3 -19.55 -10.74 24.46
CA ASP A 3 -18.90 -9.72 23.60
C ASP A 3 -18.82 -8.36 24.30
N SER A 4 -19.78 -8.05 25.18
CA SER A 4 -19.78 -6.83 26.00
C SER A 4 -18.54 -6.70 26.88
N ALA A 5 -17.95 -7.82 27.36
CA ALA A 5 -16.73 -7.79 28.14
C ALA A 5 -15.50 -7.43 27.28
N ILE A 6 -15.45 -7.92 26.04
CA ILE A 6 -14.40 -7.58 25.08
C ILE A 6 -14.46 -6.10 24.73
N LEU A 7 -15.66 -5.60 24.39
CA LEU A 7 -15.87 -4.18 24.05
C LEU A 7 -15.50 -3.25 25.22
N ALA A 8 -15.86 -3.65 26.48
CA ALA A 8 -15.49 -2.90 27.66
C ALA A 8 -13.97 -2.85 27.87
N GLN A 9 -13.24 -3.93 27.56
CA GLN A 9 -11.77 -3.97 27.63
C GLN A 9 -11.13 -3.03 26.59
N VAL A 10 -11.66 -2.92 25.38
CA VAL A 10 -11.17 -1.96 24.38
C VAL A 10 -11.41 -0.52 24.86
N THR A 11 -12.64 -0.21 25.30
CA THR A 11 -12.98 1.14 25.79
C THR A 11 -12.13 1.55 27.00
N ALA A 12 -11.84 0.63 27.94
CA ALA A 12 -10.98 0.88 29.08
C ALA A 12 -9.53 1.22 28.68
N ARG A 13 -9.08 0.78 27.50
CA ARG A 13 -7.75 1.06 26.95
C ARG A 13 -7.68 2.29 26.02
N ARG A 14 -8.72 3.11 25.97
CA ARG A 14 -8.74 4.29 25.07
C ARG A 14 -7.52 5.20 25.21
N GLN A 15 -7.10 5.50 26.44
CA GLN A 15 -5.92 6.35 26.67
C GLN A 15 -4.61 5.65 26.25
N GLU A 16 -4.53 4.36 26.42
CA GLU A 16 -3.42 3.54 25.98
C GLU A 16 -3.35 3.50 24.43
N LEU A 17 -4.49 3.38 23.74
CA LEU A 17 -4.60 3.47 22.30
C LEU A 17 -4.08 4.81 21.76
N ILE A 18 -4.49 5.92 22.39
CA ILE A 18 -4.03 7.28 22.03
C ILE A 18 -2.51 7.36 22.19
N GLY A 19 -2.00 6.96 23.36
CA GLY A 19 -0.57 7.01 23.67
C GLY A 19 0.26 6.17 22.69
N LEU A 20 -0.19 4.96 22.39
CA LEU A 20 0.48 4.07 21.45
C LEU A 20 0.53 4.66 20.04
N ALA A 21 -0.60 5.18 19.54
CA ALA A 21 -0.64 5.85 18.24
C ALA A 21 0.32 7.05 18.18
N GLN A 22 0.32 7.89 19.23
CA GLN A 22 1.21 9.04 19.34
C GLN A 22 2.69 8.64 19.33
N ASP A 23 3.06 7.61 20.07
CA ASP A 23 4.44 7.14 20.14
C ASP A 23 4.91 6.57 18.80
N LEU A 24 4.06 5.82 18.09
CA LEU A 24 4.37 5.32 16.75
C LEU A 24 4.56 6.47 15.74
N ILE A 25 3.70 7.49 15.78
CA ILE A 25 3.79 8.66 14.88
C ILE A 25 5.09 9.43 15.13
N ARG A 26 5.52 9.59 16.39
CA ARG A 26 6.75 10.28 16.77
C ARG A 26 8.04 9.60 16.31
N ILE A 27 7.96 8.36 15.81
CA ILE A 27 9.10 7.67 15.21
C ILE A 27 9.04 7.87 13.69
N PRO A 28 9.92 8.71 13.08
CA PRO A 28 9.82 9.12 11.68
C PRO A 28 10.39 8.06 10.74
N THR A 29 9.63 7.02 10.48
CA THR A 29 10.00 5.88 9.63
C THR A 29 9.86 6.18 8.14
N LEU A 30 10.56 7.22 7.68
CA LEU A 30 10.47 7.72 6.30
C LEU A 30 11.01 6.72 5.27
N ASN A 31 10.25 6.49 4.24
CA ASN A 31 10.59 5.64 3.10
C ASN A 31 10.24 6.32 1.76
N PRO A 32 11.19 6.55 0.85
CA PRO A 32 12.63 6.33 1.02
C PRO A 32 13.28 7.23 2.11
N PRO A 33 14.44 6.87 2.68
CA PRO A 33 15.29 5.71 2.39
C PRO A 33 15.08 4.51 3.32
N GLY A 34 14.16 4.55 4.29
CA GLY A 34 13.95 3.52 5.31
C GLY A 34 14.56 3.88 6.66
N ARG A 35 14.26 5.09 7.16
CA ARG A 35 14.77 5.60 8.44
C ARG A 35 14.04 4.96 9.62
N GLU A 36 14.72 4.86 10.75
CA GLU A 36 14.16 4.51 12.06
C GLU A 36 13.43 3.14 12.14
N TYR A 37 13.56 2.27 11.14
CA TYR A 37 12.88 0.96 11.10
C TYR A 37 13.23 0.07 12.29
N ARG A 38 14.51 0.06 12.69
CA ARG A 38 14.93 -0.69 13.87
C ARG A 38 14.28 -0.15 15.15
N ARG A 39 14.23 1.17 15.30
CA ARG A 39 13.68 1.83 16.49
C ARG A 39 12.20 1.55 16.68
N ILE A 40 11.38 1.62 15.61
CA ILE A 40 9.95 1.31 15.72
C ILE A 40 9.71 -0.18 16.03
N CYS A 41 10.51 -1.08 15.43
CA CYS A 41 10.44 -2.50 15.70
C CYS A 41 10.85 -2.82 17.16
N ASP A 42 11.90 -2.17 17.68
CA ASP A 42 12.32 -2.34 19.08
C ASP A 42 11.23 -1.84 20.04
N TYR A 43 10.64 -0.66 19.78
CA TYR A 43 9.55 -0.12 20.59
C TYR A 43 8.35 -1.08 20.68
N LEU A 44 7.91 -1.58 19.52
CA LEU A 44 6.81 -2.55 19.46
C LEU A 44 7.18 -3.87 20.13
N ALA A 45 8.41 -4.35 19.94
CA ALA A 45 8.90 -5.59 20.56
C ALA A 45 8.90 -5.50 22.08
N GLU A 46 9.39 -4.40 22.66
CA GLU A 46 9.40 -4.19 24.12
C GLU A 46 7.97 -4.25 24.69
N ARG A 47 7.01 -3.58 24.03
CA ARG A 47 5.61 -3.59 24.41
C ARG A 47 5.03 -5.01 24.38
N MET A 48 5.22 -5.74 23.28
CA MET A 48 4.64 -7.07 23.08
C MET A 48 5.26 -8.09 24.04
N LEU A 49 6.57 -8.04 24.26
CA LEU A 49 7.27 -8.87 25.25
C LEU A 49 6.75 -8.62 26.67
N ALA A 50 6.50 -7.36 27.07
CA ALA A 50 5.95 -7.02 28.38
C ALA A 50 4.54 -7.59 28.62
N GLN A 51 3.78 -7.85 27.54
CA GLN A 51 2.46 -8.49 27.54
C GLN A 51 2.53 -10.03 27.39
N GLY A 52 3.74 -10.61 27.41
CA GLY A 52 3.95 -12.06 27.34
C GLY A 52 3.84 -12.68 25.95
N TRP A 53 3.96 -11.87 24.89
CA TRP A 53 4.03 -12.36 23.52
C TRP A 53 5.43 -12.89 23.19
N GLN A 54 5.50 -13.83 22.26
CA GLN A 54 6.75 -14.19 21.59
C GLN A 54 7.01 -13.20 20.48
N VAL A 55 8.23 -12.68 20.35
CA VAL A 55 8.57 -11.65 19.38
C VAL A 55 9.82 -12.03 18.59
N GLU A 56 9.74 -11.84 17.28
CA GLU A 56 10.86 -11.98 16.35
C GLU A 56 11.16 -10.62 15.71
N LEU A 57 12.43 -10.21 15.71
CA LEU A 57 12.95 -9.07 14.99
C LEU A 57 13.73 -9.57 13.78
N LEU A 58 13.28 -9.22 12.58
CA LEU A 58 13.72 -9.82 11.32
C LEU A 58 14.26 -8.77 10.37
N ARG A 59 15.55 -8.84 10.02
CA ARG A 59 16.15 -8.01 8.97
C ARG A 59 15.99 -8.69 7.61
N ALA A 60 15.33 -8.03 6.67
CA ALA A 60 15.17 -8.48 5.31
C ALA A 60 16.44 -8.16 4.48
N THR A 61 17.51 -8.87 4.79
CA THR A 61 18.83 -8.69 4.14
C THR A 61 18.75 -8.99 2.66
N GLY A 62 19.30 -8.09 1.84
CA GLY A 62 19.37 -8.22 0.39
C GLY A 62 18.09 -7.85 -0.35
N SER A 63 17.04 -7.40 0.33
CA SER A 63 15.86 -6.82 -0.31
C SER A 63 16.18 -5.45 -0.96
N PRO A 64 15.40 -5.00 -1.93
CA PRO A 64 15.59 -3.68 -2.52
C PRO A 64 15.66 -2.59 -1.45
N GLY A 65 16.67 -1.73 -1.52
CA GLY A 65 16.90 -0.64 -0.57
C GLY A 65 17.55 -1.05 0.75
N ASP A 66 17.73 -2.36 1.06
CA ASP A 66 18.48 -2.78 2.25
C ASP A 66 19.93 -2.39 2.17
N SER A 67 20.44 -1.78 3.24
CA SER A 67 21.84 -1.43 3.42
C SER A 67 22.14 -1.35 4.92
N ASP A 68 23.43 -1.24 5.28
CA ASP A 68 23.78 -1.04 6.69
C ASP A 68 23.36 0.34 7.21
N ALA A 69 23.23 1.33 6.32
CA ALA A 69 22.71 2.65 6.68
C ALA A 69 21.17 2.65 6.84
N TYR A 70 20.49 1.83 6.08
CA TYR A 70 19.02 1.75 6.04
C TYR A 70 18.55 0.28 6.02
N PRO A 71 18.76 -0.44 7.14
CA PRO A 71 18.39 -1.86 7.21
C PRO A 71 16.88 -2.04 7.27
N ARG A 72 16.35 -3.02 6.50
CA ARG A 72 14.93 -3.35 6.46
C ARG A 72 14.55 -4.26 7.61
N TRP A 73 14.01 -3.67 8.68
CA TRP A 73 13.59 -4.40 9.88
C TRP A 73 12.09 -4.59 9.90
N ASN A 74 11.69 -5.81 10.25
CA ASN A 74 10.31 -6.21 10.50
C ASN A 74 10.20 -6.76 11.92
N MET A 75 9.02 -6.65 12.52
CA MET A 75 8.68 -7.27 13.78
C MET A 75 7.50 -8.23 13.56
N VAL A 76 7.58 -9.44 14.12
CA VAL A 76 6.45 -10.38 14.20
C VAL A 76 6.27 -10.79 15.65
N ALA A 77 5.09 -10.55 16.18
CA ALA A 77 4.71 -10.92 17.55
C ALA A 77 3.59 -11.97 17.52
N ARG A 78 3.67 -12.96 18.41
CA ARG A 78 2.76 -14.09 18.46
C ARG A 78 2.28 -14.37 19.88
N LEU A 79 0.97 -14.51 20.04
CA LEU A 79 0.33 -15.01 21.27
C LEU A 79 -0.48 -16.26 20.96
N SER A 80 -0.02 -17.43 21.42
CA SER A 80 -0.69 -18.71 21.18
C SER A 80 -1.30 -19.27 22.46
N ARG A 81 -2.52 -19.81 22.39
CA ARG A 81 -3.25 -20.46 23.46
C ARG A 81 -3.82 -21.81 22.98
N GLY A 82 -2.92 -22.79 22.79
CA GLY A 82 -3.28 -24.12 22.32
C GLY A 82 -3.57 -24.23 20.81
N PRO A 83 -4.07 -25.41 20.38
CA PRO A 83 -4.36 -25.63 18.96
C PRO A 83 -5.59 -24.85 18.51
N GLY A 84 -5.58 -24.35 17.28
CA GLY A 84 -6.67 -23.60 16.69
C GLY A 84 -6.17 -22.78 15.49
N PRO A 85 -7.04 -21.97 14.86
CA PRO A 85 -6.66 -21.12 13.73
C PRO A 85 -5.73 -19.98 14.18
N CYS A 86 -5.09 -19.35 13.19
CA CYS A 86 -4.28 -18.16 13.38
C CYS A 86 -4.94 -16.97 12.68
N VAL A 87 -5.15 -15.89 13.42
CA VAL A 87 -5.56 -14.59 12.89
C VAL A 87 -4.35 -13.66 12.94
N HIS A 88 -3.97 -13.11 11.79
CA HIS A 88 -2.80 -12.25 11.64
C HIS A 88 -3.22 -10.82 11.28
N PHE A 89 -2.79 -9.85 12.07
CA PHE A 89 -2.85 -8.43 11.73
C PHE A 89 -1.52 -8.00 11.13
N ASN A 90 -1.52 -7.56 9.86
CA ASN A 90 -0.32 -7.06 9.20
C ASN A 90 -0.42 -5.56 8.99
N GLY A 91 0.47 -4.77 9.56
CA GLY A 91 0.54 -3.34 9.32
C GLY A 91 1.93 -2.90 8.91
N HIS A 92 2.03 -1.98 7.92
CA HIS A 92 3.30 -1.38 7.58
C HIS A 92 3.63 -0.22 8.52
N HIS A 93 4.90 -0.10 8.89
CA HIS A 93 5.36 0.95 9.79
C HIS A 93 6.05 2.10 9.06
N ASP A 94 6.41 1.93 7.80
CA ASP A 94 7.00 2.98 6.98
C ASP A 94 5.97 4.04 6.58
N VAL A 95 6.44 5.22 6.26
CA VAL A 95 5.64 6.37 5.86
C VAL A 95 6.34 7.12 4.74
N VAL A 96 5.57 7.70 3.82
CA VAL A 96 6.11 8.53 2.73
C VAL A 96 6.72 9.84 3.24
N GLU A 97 7.49 10.51 2.38
CA GLU A 97 8.02 11.85 2.62
C GLU A 97 6.93 12.83 3.07
N VAL A 98 7.32 13.76 3.91
CA VAL A 98 6.40 14.72 4.53
C VAL A 98 5.76 15.65 3.48
N GLY A 99 6.56 16.09 2.48
CA GLY A 99 6.12 17.08 1.50
C GLY A 99 6.00 18.49 2.09
N HIS A 100 5.23 19.34 1.41
CA HIS A 100 5.02 20.73 1.77
C HIS A 100 3.57 20.97 2.23
N GLY A 101 3.34 22.12 2.90
CA GLY A 101 1.99 22.57 3.24
C GLY A 101 1.49 22.15 4.63
N TRP A 102 2.32 21.54 5.46
CA TRP A 102 1.98 21.23 6.84
C TRP A 102 1.83 22.50 7.68
N THR A 103 0.77 22.57 8.47
CA THR A 103 0.54 23.62 9.46
C THR A 103 0.88 23.18 10.88
N ARG A 104 1.11 21.86 11.08
CA ARG A 104 1.48 21.21 12.34
C ARG A 104 2.78 20.44 12.18
N ASP A 105 3.43 20.07 13.28
CA ASP A 105 4.61 19.20 13.23
C ASP A 105 4.20 17.81 12.71
N PRO A 106 4.74 17.35 11.56
CA PRO A 106 4.40 16.06 10.98
C PRO A 106 4.68 14.84 11.88
N PHE A 107 5.56 14.99 12.87
CA PHE A 107 5.90 13.93 13.83
C PHE A 107 5.62 14.34 15.29
N GLY A 108 4.91 15.44 15.50
CA GLY A 108 4.50 15.91 16.83
C GLY A 108 3.43 15.04 17.46
N ALA A 109 2.65 14.32 16.68
CA ALA A 109 1.51 13.52 17.13
C ALA A 109 0.53 14.33 18.00
N GLU A 110 0.21 15.53 17.55
CA GLU A 110 -0.66 16.45 18.28
C GLU A 110 -2.09 15.88 18.36
N LEU A 111 -2.63 15.83 19.56
CA LEU A 111 -4.04 15.50 19.79
C LEU A 111 -4.85 16.80 19.86
N ASP A 112 -5.78 16.99 18.95
CA ASP A 112 -6.70 18.12 18.90
C ASP A 112 -8.15 17.60 18.76
N GLY A 113 -8.92 17.74 19.81
CA GLY A 113 -10.25 17.14 19.90
C GLY A 113 -10.20 15.61 19.80
N ASP A 114 -10.81 15.07 18.76
CA ASP A 114 -10.84 13.62 18.46
C ASP A 114 -9.83 13.24 17.38
N ARG A 115 -8.82 14.05 17.06
CA ARG A 115 -7.88 13.82 15.98
C ARG A 115 -6.44 13.81 16.46
N ILE A 116 -5.69 12.78 16.07
CA ILE A 116 -4.23 12.74 16.22
C ILE A 116 -3.63 13.08 14.87
N TYR A 117 -2.87 14.17 14.81
CA TYR A 117 -2.24 14.68 13.60
C TYR A 117 -0.81 14.16 13.47
N GLY A 118 -0.42 13.77 12.27
CA GLY A 118 0.94 13.43 11.93
C GLY A 118 1.05 12.55 10.71
N ARG A 119 2.22 12.52 10.08
CA ARG A 119 2.52 11.62 8.97
C ARG A 119 2.50 10.18 9.45
N GLY A 120 1.71 9.33 8.77
CA GLY A 120 1.47 7.95 9.16
C GLY A 120 0.37 7.79 10.22
N ALA A 121 -0.26 8.87 10.69
CA ALA A 121 -1.40 8.76 11.60
C ALA A 121 -2.55 7.98 10.97
N CYS A 122 -2.89 8.33 9.72
CA CYS A 122 -3.89 7.66 8.92
C CYS A 122 -3.31 6.40 8.26
N ASP A 123 -2.17 6.50 7.61
CA ASP A 123 -1.55 5.46 6.79
C ASP A 123 -0.17 5.05 7.35
N MET A 124 -0.08 3.95 8.19
CA MET A 124 -1.22 3.26 8.82
C MET A 124 -0.95 2.96 10.32
N LYS A 125 -0.14 3.83 11.00
CA LYS A 125 0.25 3.63 12.41
C LYS A 125 -0.95 3.65 13.35
N GLY A 126 -2.02 4.42 13.05
CA GLY A 126 -3.28 4.37 13.76
C GLY A 126 -3.95 3.00 13.68
N GLY A 127 -3.87 2.36 12.52
CA GLY A 127 -4.34 0.99 12.29
C GLY A 127 -3.53 -0.05 13.08
N ILE A 128 -2.19 0.09 13.11
CA ILE A 128 -1.31 -0.76 13.93
C ILE A 128 -1.69 -0.63 15.42
N ALA A 129 -1.84 0.59 15.91
CA ALA A 129 -2.23 0.82 17.31
C ALA A 129 -3.58 0.19 17.64
N ALA A 130 -4.59 0.37 16.76
CA ALA A 130 -5.91 -0.22 16.93
C ALA A 130 -5.88 -1.76 16.95
N SER A 131 -5.10 -2.40 16.07
CA SER A 131 -4.97 -3.87 16.03
C SER A 131 -4.29 -4.44 17.26
N ILE A 132 -3.25 -3.77 17.77
CA ILE A 132 -2.57 -4.18 19.02
C ILE A 132 -3.54 -4.09 20.21
N ILE A 133 -4.24 -2.98 20.37
CA ILE A 133 -5.21 -2.81 21.46
C ILE A 133 -6.37 -3.79 21.34
N ALA A 134 -6.83 -4.11 20.13
CA ALA A 134 -7.85 -5.13 19.89
C ALA A 134 -7.39 -6.50 20.39
N ALA A 135 -6.18 -6.90 20.02
CA ALA A 135 -5.59 -8.19 20.41
C ALA A 135 -5.36 -8.30 21.91
N GLU A 136 -4.82 -7.26 22.54
CA GLU A 136 -4.61 -7.22 24.01
C GLU A 136 -5.94 -7.23 24.77
N ALA A 137 -6.94 -6.47 24.33
CA ALA A 137 -8.26 -6.44 24.94
C ALA A 137 -8.98 -7.78 24.84
N PHE A 138 -8.93 -8.42 23.65
CA PHE A 138 -9.47 -9.75 23.45
C PHE A 138 -8.77 -10.78 24.33
N ALA A 139 -7.45 -10.83 24.34
CA ALA A 139 -6.69 -11.79 25.15
C ALA A 139 -6.93 -11.62 26.65
N ALA A 140 -7.15 -10.39 27.12
CA ALA A 140 -7.50 -10.12 28.52
C ALA A 140 -8.94 -10.56 28.86
N ALA A 141 -9.90 -10.39 27.94
CA ALA A 141 -11.29 -10.81 28.11
C ALA A 141 -11.50 -12.33 27.91
N ARG A 142 -10.63 -12.96 27.12
CA ARG A 142 -10.68 -14.40 26.76
C ARG A 142 -9.33 -15.06 27.00
N PRO A 143 -8.86 -15.21 28.24
CA PRO A 143 -7.54 -15.75 28.53
C PRO A 143 -7.38 -17.23 28.11
N ASP A 144 -8.48 -17.92 27.89
CA ASP A 144 -8.60 -19.34 27.53
C ASP A 144 -8.97 -19.56 26.03
N PHE A 145 -8.86 -18.52 25.19
CA PHE A 145 -9.09 -18.67 23.75
C PHE A 145 -8.18 -19.75 23.13
N ARG A 146 -8.61 -20.33 22.02
CA ARG A 146 -7.84 -21.37 21.32
C ARG A 146 -7.39 -20.88 19.95
N GLY A 147 -6.09 -21.10 19.68
CA GLY A 147 -5.47 -20.64 18.43
C GLY A 147 -4.34 -19.64 18.67
N THR A 148 -4.09 -18.83 17.68
CA THR A 148 -2.96 -17.88 17.67
C THR A 148 -3.41 -16.52 17.17
N ILE A 149 -3.00 -15.47 17.87
CA ILE A 149 -3.01 -14.10 17.36
C ILE A 149 -1.59 -13.77 16.93
N GLU A 150 -1.43 -13.28 15.71
CA GLU A 150 -0.15 -12.83 15.20
C GLU A 150 -0.25 -11.38 14.73
N ILE A 151 0.77 -10.56 15.02
CA ILE A 151 0.85 -9.16 14.59
C ILE A 151 2.21 -8.96 13.96
N SER A 152 2.24 -8.44 12.74
CA SER A 152 3.47 -7.97 12.10
C SER A 152 3.45 -6.47 11.91
N ALA A 153 4.63 -5.85 12.13
CA ALA A 153 4.92 -4.49 11.72
C ALA A 153 6.01 -4.57 10.64
N THR A 154 5.64 -4.24 9.42
CA THR A 154 6.43 -4.52 8.21
C THR A 154 6.99 -3.27 7.56
N ALA A 155 8.09 -3.44 6.84
CA ALA A 155 8.80 -2.40 6.12
C ALA A 155 8.33 -2.28 4.66
N ASP A 156 8.60 -1.11 4.06
CA ASP A 156 8.63 -0.86 2.62
C ASP A 156 7.29 -1.01 1.88
N GLU A 157 6.13 -0.99 2.55
CA GLU A 157 4.85 -1.04 1.82
C GLU A 157 4.76 0.09 0.79
N GLU A 158 5.13 1.31 1.18
CA GLU A 158 5.09 2.54 0.38
C GLU A 158 6.01 2.50 -0.86
N THR A 159 6.94 1.56 -0.90
CA THR A 159 7.84 1.32 -2.05
C THR A 159 7.73 -0.09 -2.61
N GLY A 160 6.60 -0.76 -2.35
CA GLY A 160 6.24 -2.03 -2.98
C GLY A 160 6.29 -3.27 -2.09
N GLY A 161 6.67 -3.16 -0.81
CA GLY A 161 6.58 -4.23 0.19
C GLY A 161 7.63 -5.33 0.10
N TYR A 162 8.71 -5.13 -0.67
CA TYR A 162 9.72 -6.18 -0.91
C TYR A 162 10.58 -6.49 0.32
N GLY A 163 10.92 -5.49 1.12
CA GLY A 163 11.64 -5.67 2.39
C GLY A 163 10.74 -6.03 3.57
N GLY A 164 9.42 -6.03 3.35
CA GLY A 164 8.38 -6.31 4.35
C GLY A 164 7.66 -7.62 4.06
N VAL A 165 6.38 -7.48 3.69
CA VAL A 165 5.46 -8.62 3.51
C VAL A 165 5.92 -9.60 2.45
N ALA A 166 6.50 -9.16 1.32
CA ALA A 166 7.03 -10.08 0.33
C ALA A 166 8.10 -11.00 0.93
N TRP A 167 9.08 -10.41 1.64
CA TRP A 167 10.16 -11.15 2.28
C TRP A 167 9.65 -12.13 3.36
N LEU A 168 8.66 -11.73 4.15
CA LEU A 168 8.01 -12.60 5.13
C LEU A 168 7.22 -13.73 4.46
N ALA A 169 6.47 -13.44 3.40
CA ALA A 169 5.67 -14.42 2.67
C ALA A 169 6.56 -15.51 2.02
N GLU A 170 7.71 -15.14 1.45
CA GLU A 170 8.70 -16.09 0.92
C GLU A 170 9.22 -17.05 1.99
N ARG A 171 9.18 -16.65 3.26
CA ARG A 171 9.60 -17.46 4.41
C ARG A 171 8.44 -18.16 5.11
N GLY A 172 7.27 -18.13 4.50
CA GLY A 172 6.08 -18.87 4.92
C GLY A 172 5.35 -18.25 6.13
N TYR A 173 5.57 -16.98 6.46
CA TYR A 173 4.81 -16.31 7.53
C TYR A 173 3.33 -16.15 7.20
N PHE A 174 2.98 -16.13 5.92
CA PHE A 174 1.60 -16.04 5.44
C PHE A 174 1.14 -17.32 4.72
N SER A 175 1.79 -18.48 4.98
CA SER A 175 1.33 -19.72 4.37
C SER A 175 0.01 -20.18 4.99
N PRO A 176 -0.94 -20.76 4.20
CA PRO A 176 -2.24 -21.21 4.70
C PRO A 176 -2.17 -22.28 5.80
N GLU A 177 -1.04 -22.99 5.91
CA GLU A 177 -0.80 -23.97 6.97
C GLU A 177 -0.53 -23.31 8.33
N LYS A 178 -0.03 -22.07 8.32
CA LYS A 178 0.31 -21.32 9.54
C LYS A 178 -0.71 -20.26 9.91
N VAL A 179 -1.25 -19.58 8.90
CA VAL A 179 -2.18 -18.45 9.04
C VAL A 179 -3.44 -18.73 8.24
N GLN A 180 -4.60 -18.61 8.86
CA GLN A 180 -5.87 -18.85 8.22
C GLN A 180 -6.61 -17.56 7.83
N HIS A 181 -6.37 -16.47 8.58
CA HIS A 181 -7.08 -15.21 8.39
C HIS A 181 -6.11 -14.04 8.51
N VAL A 182 -6.17 -13.08 7.58
CA VAL A 182 -5.36 -11.86 7.65
C VAL A 182 -6.24 -10.62 7.54
N ILE A 183 -5.97 -9.66 8.42
CA ILE A 183 -6.51 -8.30 8.34
C ILE A 183 -5.35 -7.32 8.24
N ILE A 184 -5.40 -6.44 7.25
CA ILE A 184 -4.45 -5.35 7.08
C ILE A 184 -5.17 -4.08 7.53
N PRO A 185 -4.77 -3.42 8.64
CA PRO A 185 -5.51 -2.29 9.22
C PRO A 185 -5.30 -0.95 8.48
N GLU A 186 -5.49 -0.97 7.16
CA GLU A 186 -5.39 0.16 6.22
C GLU A 186 -6.52 1.20 6.39
N PRO A 187 -6.29 2.48 6.01
CA PRO A 187 -7.22 3.59 6.22
C PRO A 187 -8.39 3.60 5.21
N LEU A 188 -9.23 2.59 5.23
CA LEU A 188 -10.34 2.43 4.29
C LEU A 188 -11.71 2.79 4.87
N HIS A 189 -11.73 3.46 6.01
CA HIS A 189 -12.91 3.81 6.81
C HIS A 189 -13.44 2.63 7.64
N LYS A 190 -13.76 2.90 8.93
CA LYS A 190 -14.19 1.89 9.91
C LYS A 190 -15.46 1.11 9.58
N ASP A 191 -16.26 1.60 8.62
CA ASP A 191 -17.51 0.97 8.17
C ASP A 191 -17.39 0.24 6.83
N ARG A 192 -16.15 0.07 6.32
CA ARG A 192 -15.89 -0.56 5.04
C ARG A 192 -15.00 -1.78 5.18
N ILE A 193 -15.27 -2.78 4.35
CA ILE A 193 -14.39 -3.94 4.19
C ILE A 193 -13.78 -3.84 2.79
N CYS A 194 -12.46 -3.68 2.73
CA CYS A 194 -11.76 -3.69 1.45
C CYS A 194 -11.37 -5.12 1.09
N LEU A 195 -11.98 -5.58 0.02
CA LEU A 195 -11.81 -6.96 -0.45
C LEU A 195 -10.51 -7.16 -1.24
N GLY A 196 -9.95 -6.08 -1.82
CA GLY A 196 -8.82 -6.22 -2.72
C GLY A 196 -8.39 -4.90 -3.36
N HIS A 197 -7.61 -5.00 -4.42
CA HIS A 197 -7.07 -3.86 -5.14
C HIS A 197 -6.96 -4.13 -6.64
N ARG A 198 -6.86 -3.06 -7.43
CA ARG A 198 -6.58 -3.14 -8.86
C ARG A 198 -5.16 -3.61 -9.12
N GLY A 199 -4.91 -4.08 -10.35
CA GLY A 199 -3.56 -4.32 -10.84
C GLY A 199 -2.83 -3.02 -11.20
N VAL A 200 -1.51 -3.09 -11.21
CA VAL A 200 -0.64 -2.00 -11.65
C VAL A 200 0.48 -2.54 -12.52
N TRP A 201 0.80 -1.79 -13.57
CA TRP A 201 2.01 -1.98 -14.37
C TRP A 201 2.62 -0.61 -14.66
N TRP A 202 3.82 -0.38 -14.09
CA TRP A 202 4.63 0.77 -14.44
C TRP A 202 5.68 0.36 -15.47
N ALA A 203 5.75 1.13 -16.52
CA ALA A 203 6.70 0.90 -17.59
C ALA A 203 7.38 2.21 -18.02
N GLU A 204 8.65 2.10 -18.35
CA GLU A 204 9.37 3.15 -19.05
C GLU A 204 9.40 2.81 -20.55
N VAL A 205 9.05 3.77 -21.37
CA VAL A 205 9.19 3.71 -22.82
C VAL A 205 10.20 4.77 -23.24
N GLU A 206 11.26 4.36 -23.90
CA GLU A 206 12.28 5.26 -24.47
C GLU A 206 12.24 5.19 -26.00
N THR A 207 12.15 6.33 -26.66
CA THR A 207 12.29 6.47 -28.11
C THR A 207 13.67 6.96 -28.44
N HIS A 208 14.23 6.43 -29.53
CA HIS A 208 15.57 6.74 -30.00
C HIS A 208 15.55 7.61 -31.25
N GLY A 209 16.61 8.39 -31.39
CA GLY A 209 16.83 9.27 -32.52
C GLY A 209 18.30 9.32 -32.92
N ARG A 210 18.66 10.39 -33.59
CA ARG A 210 20.04 10.66 -33.99
C ARG A 210 20.36 12.13 -33.77
N ILE A 211 21.40 12.39 -32.97
CA ILE A 211 21.88 13.74 -32.69
C ILE A 211 22.35 14.46 -33.96
N ALA A 212 22.10 15.75 -34.04
CA ALA A 212 22.61 16.64 -35.06
C ALA A 212 22.58 18.07 -34.52
N HIS A 213 23.25 18.98 -35.23
CA HIS A 213 23.23 20.40 -34.90
C HIS A 213 21.78 20.95 -35.05
N GLY A 214 21.31 21.70 -34.05
CA GLY A 214 19.91 22.18 -34.00
C GLY A 214 19.48 23.04 -35.19
N SER A 215 20.45 23.77 -35.85
CA SER A 215 20.18 24.51 -37.05
C SER A 215 20.05 23.63 -38.32
N MET A 216 20.43 22.36 -38.23
CA MET A 216 20.38 21.39 -39.33
C MET A 216 19.65 20.12 -38.93
N PRO A 217 18.38 20.22 -38.48
CA PRO A 217 17.62 19.09 -37.95
C PRO A 217 17.38 17.98 -38.99
N PHE A 218 17.46 18.28 -40.27
CA PHE A 218 17.36 17.33 -41.39
C PHE A 218 18.53 16.31 -41.43
N LEU A 219 19.64 16.58 -40.76
CA LEU A 219 20.76 15.65 -40.61
C LEU A 219 20.61 14.71 -39.38
N GLY A 220 19.69 15.06 -38.48
CA GLY A 220 19.36 14.27 -37.31
C GLY A 220 18.07 13.48 -37.47
N ASP A 221 17.66 12.88 -36.33
CA ASP A 221 16.33 12.31 -36.15
C ASP A 221 15.90 12.57 -34.71
N SER A 222 14.75 13.22 -34.50
CA SER A 222 14.37 13.69 -33.18
C SER A 222 13.55 12.64 -32.42
N ALA A 223 14.12 12.10 -31.35
CA ALA A 223 13.44 11.20 -30.41
C ALA A 223 12.20 11.87 -29.78
N ILE A 224 12.24 13.19 -29.51
CA ILE A 224 11.08 13.93 -28.99
C ILE A 224 9.93 13.91 -30.00
N ARG A 225 10.22 14.08 -31.29
CA ARG A 225 9.18 13.97 -32.35
C ARG A 225 8.66 12.54 -32.50
N HIS A 226 9.48 11.54 -32.22
CA HIS A 226 9.06 10.14 -32.15
C HIS A 226 8.11 9.94 -30.98
N MET A 227 8.46 10.43 -29.80
CA MET A 227 7.60 10.35 -28.61
C MET A 227 6.27 11.10 -28.81
N GLY A 228 6.28 12.25 -29.48
CA GLY A 228 5.06 12.97 -29.85
C GLY A 228 4.08 12.11 -30.65
N ALA A 229 4.60 11.27 -31.57
CA ALA A 229 3.76 10.33 -32.33
C ALA A 229 3.22 9.16 -31.44
N VAL A 230 3.98 8.74 -30.43
CA VAL A 230 3.51 7.76 -29.43
C VAL A 230 2.39 8.35 -28.59
N LEU A 231 2.54 9.58 -28.11
CA LEU A 231 1.51 10.27 -27.33
C LEU A 231 0.22 10.47 -28.14
N GLU A 232 0.34 10.85 -29.41
CA GLU A 232 -0.81 10.96 -30.32
C GLU A 232 -1.56 9.63 -30.48
N GLU A 233 -0.82 8.50 -30.60
CA GLU A 233 -1.44 7.18 -30.75
C GLU A 233 -2.08 6.71 -29.43
N ILE A 234 -1.49 7.03 -28.28
CA ILE A 234 -2.11 6.78 -26.97
C ILE A 234 -3.45 7.52 -26.87
N GLU A 235 -3.48 8.82 -27.20
CA GLU A 235 -4.70 9.63 -27.17
C GLU A 235 -5.75 9.10 -28.16
N ALA A 236 -5.34 8.76 -29.37
CA ALA A 236 -6.28 8.39 -30.42
C ALA A 236 -6.82 6.96 -30.28
N ARG A 237 -6.10 6.05 -29.64
CA ARG A 237 -6.42 4.61 -29.62
C ARG A 237 -6.51 4.01 -28.25
N LEU A 238 -5.48 4.23 -27.39
CA LEU A 238 -5.39 3.52 -26.12
C LEU A 238 -6.42 4.07 -25.12
N TYR A 239 -6.50 5.37 -24.91
CA TYR A 239 -7.48 5.94 -23.99
C TYR A 239 -8.93 5.59 -24.36
N PRO A 240 -9.37 5.67 -25.65
CA PRO A 240 -10.71 5.21 -26.04
C PRO A 240 -10.93 3.72 -25.73
N LEU A 241 -9.93 2.87 -25.96
CA LEU A 241 -10.01 1.45 -25.62
C LEU A 241 -10.18 1.25 -24.10
N LEU A 242 -9.35 1.93 -23.28
CA LEU A 242 -9.42 1.82 -21.83
C LEU A 242 -10.76 2.28 -21.26
N ALA A 243 -11.35 3.31 -21.86
CA ALA A 243 -12.68 3.83 -21.48
C ALA A 243 -13.81 2.80 -21.65
N THR A 244 -13.63 1.79 -22.52
CA THR A 244 -14.61 0.70 -22.68
C THR A 244 -14.48 -0.41 -21.64
N LYS A 245 -13.35 -0.45 -20.91
CA LYS A 245 -13.06 -1.49 -19.91
C LYS A 245 -13.55 -1.05 -18.55
N ARG A 246 -14.48 -1.81 -17.99
CA ARG A 246 -15.08 -1.51 -16.69
C ARG A 246 -15.21 -2.78 -15.88
N THR A 247 -14.98 -2.69 -14.58
CA THR A 247 -15.10 -3.80 -13.63
C THR A 247 -16.40 -3.75 -12.84
N GLU A 248 -16.90 -4.92 -12.48
CA GLU A 248 -17.96 -5.09 -11.49
C GLU A 248 -17.43 -5.07 -10.03
N MET A 249 -16.09 -5.10 -9.84
CA MET A 249 -15.51 -4.92 -8.51
C MET A 249 -15.99 -3.58 -7.91
N PRO A 250 -16.32 -3.53 -6.60
CA PRO A 250 -16.76 -2.31 -5.94
C PRO A 250 -15.61 -1.31 -5.69
N VAL A 251 -14.87 -0.96 -6.74
CA VAL A 251 -13.74 -0.03 -6.64
C VAL A 251 -14.24 1.36 -6.30
N VAL A 252 -13.58 2.02 -5.37
CA VAL A 252 -13.86 3.39 -4.98
C VAL A 252 -12.60 4.26 -5.15
N PRO A 253 -12.74 5.51 -5.65
CA PRO A 253 -13.97 6.14 -6.14
C PRO A 253 -14.48 5.52 -7.46
N GLU A 254 -15.72 5.83 -7.84
CA GLU A 254 -16.40 5.27 -9.02
C GLU A 254 -15.59 5.37 -10.32
N GLY A 255 -14.86 6.47 -10.54
CA GLY A 255 -13.98 6.64 -11.71
C GLY A 255 -12.88 5.59 -11.80
N ALA A 256 -12.50 4.97 -10.67
CA ALA A 256 -11.49 3.93 -10.63
C ALA A 256 -12.02 2.53 -11.03
N ARG A 257 -13.30 2.39 -11.36
CA ARG A 257 -13.87 1.18 -11.97
C ARG A 257 -13.50 1.01 -13.45
N GLN A 258 -12.82 2.00 -14.03
CA GLN A 258 -12.29 1.91 -15.39
C GLN A 258 -10.80 1.58 -15.35
N SER A 259 -10.33 0.93 -16.39
CA SER A 259 -8.91 0.82 -16.67
C SER A 259 -8.33 2.19 -16.98
N THR A 260 -7.16 2.48 -16.42
CA THR A 260 -6.54 3.81 -16.59
C THR A 260 -5.07 3.70 -16.97
N LEU A 261 -4.60 4.70 -17.70
CA LEU A 261 -3.20 4.96 -17.96
C LEU A 261 -2.91 6.41 -17.55
N ASN A 262 -1.87 6.63 -16.78
CA ASN A 262 -1.31 7.95 -16.53
C ASN A 262 0.12 7.99 -17.07
N ILE A 263 0.53 9.14 -17.57
CA ILE A 263 1.92 9.40 -17.93
C ILE A 263 2.53 10.21 -16.81
N ASN A 264 3.34 9.55 -15.97
CA ASN A 264 3.87 10.15 -14.75
C ASN A 264 4.97 11.18 -15.01
N SER A 265 5.74 10.98 -16.09
CA SER A 265 6.82 11.89 -16.46
C SER A 265 7.16 11.78 -17.94
N ILE A 266 7.74 12.84 -18.47
CA ILE A 266 8.35 12.87 -19.79
C ILE A 266 9.68 13.63 -19.73
N HIS A 267 10.74 13.04 -20.27
CA HIS A 267 12.06 13.63 -20.35
C HIS A 267 12.65 13.42 -21.75
N GLY A 268 13.13 14.48 -22.39
CA GLY A 268 13.68 14.38 -23.73
C GLY A 268 14.77 15.41 -24.00
N GLY A 269 15.83 14.97 -24.74
CA GLY A 269 16.99 15.80 -25.01
C GLY A 269 18.01 15.77 -23.88
N GLU A 270 18.63 16.91 -23.61
CA GLU A 270 19.61 17.05 -22.53
C GLU A 270 18.95 16.95 -21.16
N ALA A 271 19.78 16.58 -20.17
CA ALA A 271 19.38 16.64 -18.76
C ALA A 271 19.00 18.09 -18.38
N GLU A 272 18.01 18.21 -17.49
CA GLU A 272 17.68 19.52 -16.94
C GLU A 272 18.92 20.14 -16.28
N PRO A 273 19.20 21.43 -16.52
CA PRO A 273 20.29 22.11 -15.84
C PRO A 273 20.00 22.16 -14.33
N GLU A 274 21.04 22.18 -13.52
CA GLU A 274 20.90 22.34 -12.07
C GLU A 274 20.08 23.60 -11.74
N LEU A 275 19.26 23.51 -10.69
CA LEU A 275 18.42 24.61 -10.25
C LEU A 275 19.25 25.88 -10.00
N GLY A 276 18.90 26.96 -10.68
CA GLY A 276 19.66 28.23 -10.64
C GLY A 276 20.77 28.35 -11.67
N SER A 277 21.00 27.35 -12.52
CA SER A 277 21.90 27.45 -13.66
C SER A 277 21.43 28.52 -14.64
N THR A 278 22.37 29.36 -15.15
CA THR A 278 22.13 30.30 -16.24
C THR A 278 22.70 29.79 -17.57
N ALA A 279 23.18 28.54 -17.59
CA ALA A 279 23.70 27.93 -18.83
C ALA A 279 22.56 27.72 -19.85
N LEU A 280 22.86 28.03 -21.10
CA LEU A 280 21.96 27.74 -22.21
C LEU A 280 22.09 26.26 -22.59
N PRO A 281 20.94 25.59 -22.95
CA PRO A 281 20.98 24.21 -23.43
C PRO A 281 21.77 24.14 -24.76
N ALA A 282 22.40 23.00 -25.05
CA ALA A 282 23.05 22.78 -26.31
C ALA A 282 22.06 22.74 -27.46
N PRO A 283 22.36 23.37 -28.60
CA PRO A 283 21.45 23.44 -29.74
C PRO A 283 21.51 22.15 -30.57
N CYS A 284 21.07 21.01 -29.97
CA CYS A 284 21.13 19.69 -30.57
C CYS A 284 19.75 19.09 -30.82
N VAL A 285 19.66 18.26 -31.87
CA VAL A 285 18.50 17.37 -32.07
C VAL A 285 18.55 16.29 -30.99
N ALA A 286 17.47 16.12 -30.25
CA ALA A 286 17.37 15.11 -29.20
C ALA A 286 17.44 13.67 -29.75
N ASP A 287 18.37 12.86 -29.23
CA ASP A 287 18.55 11.47 -29.63
C ASP A 287 17.82 10.48 -28.71
N ARG A 288 17.29 10.94 -27.58
CA ARG A 288 16.49 10.15 -26.64
C ARG A 288 15.28 10.95 -26.11
N CYS A 289 14.17 10.23 -25.89
CA CYS A 289 13.03 10.74 -25.13
C CYS A 289 12.34 9.58 -24.45
N ARG A 290 12.05 9.74 -23.16
CA ARG A 290 11.42 8.69 -22.35
C ARG A 290 10.16 9.21 -21.65
N ILE A 291 9.22 8.31 -21.45
CA ILE A 291 8.03 8.51 -20.60
C ILE A 291 7.95 7.36 -19.58
N VAL A 292 7.34 7.66 -18.43
CA VAL A 292 6.97 6.64 -17.45
C VAL A 292 5.45 6.52 -17.43
N LEU A 293 4.97 5.31 -17.69
CA LEU A 293 3.56 4.94 -17.72
C LEU A 293 3.16 4.33 -16.38
N ASP A 294 2.01 4.75 -15.85
CA ASP A 294 1.29 4.10 -14.74
C ASP A 294 -0.03 3.55 -15.27
N ARG A 295 -0.02 2.26 -15.60
CA ARG A 295 -1.19 1.53 -16.11
C ARG A 295 -1.87 0.81 -14.93
N ARG A 296 -3.11 1.22 -14.60
CA ARG A 296 -3.96 0.52 -13.62
C ARG A 296 -4.96 -0.34 -14.37
N PHE A 297 -5.00 -1.64 -14.07
CA PHE A 297 -5.83 -2.61 -14.78
C PHE A 297 -6.74 -3.40 -13.84
N LEU A 298 -7.76 -4.00 -14.40
CA LEU A 298 -8.89 -4.60 -13.70
C LEU A 298 -8.65 -6.10 -13.49
N ILE A 299 -9.43 -6.71 -12.61
CA ILE A 299 -9.32 -8.15 -12.31
C ILE A 299 -9.69 -9.01 -13.51
N GLU A 300 -10.49 -8.49 -14.43
CA GLU A 300 -10.89 -9.14 -15.68
C GLU A 300 -9.80 -9.07 -16.76
N GLU A 301 -8.76 -8.26 -16.57
CA GLU A 301 -7.67 -8.09 -17.53
C GLU A 301 -6.48 -9.00 -17.20
N GLN A 302 -5.81 -9.49 -18.23
CA GLN A 302 -4.58 -10.25 -18.11
C GLN A 302 -3.38 -9.35 -18.34
N LEU A 303 -2.35 -9.42 -17.48
CA LEU A 303 -1.18 -8.55 -17.57
C LEU A 303 -0.49 -8.59 -18.94
N ASP A 304 -0.39 -9.77 -19.56
CA ASP A 304 0.23 -9.91 -20.88
C ASP A 304 -0.56 -9.17 -21.96
N GLN A 305 -1.89 -9.14 -21.86
CA GLN A 305 -2.76 -8.34 -22.76
C GLN A 305 -2.59 -6.85 -22.51
N VAL A 306 -2.50 -6.45 -21.24
CA VAL A 306 -2.24 -5.06 -20.82
C VAL A 306 -0.92 -4.56 -21.42
N LYS A 307 0.14 -5.37 -21.36
CA LYS A 307 1.44 -5.07 -21.99
C LYS A 307 1.34 -5.02 -23.52
N ALA A 308 0.60 -5.97 -24.12
CA ALA A 308 0.41 -6.03 -25.55
C ALA A 308 -0.33 -4.79 -26.12
N GLU A 309 -1.29 -4.22 -25.39
CA GLU A 309 -1.99 -3.00 -25.79
C GLU A 309 -1.04 -1.80 -25.97
N VAL A 310 -0.09 -1.64 -25.05
CA VAL A 310 0.94 -0.59 -25.14
C VAL A 310 1.93 -0.92 -26.27
N ALA A 311 2.34 -2.19 -26.38
CA ALA A 311 3.21 -2.59 -27.47
C ALA A 311 2.56 -2.36 -28.86
N GLU A 312 1.25 -2.58 -29.00
CA GLU A 312 0.51 -2.30 -30.24
C GLU A 312 0.56 -0.82 -30.62
N VAL A 313 0.43 0.10 -29.64
CA VAL A 313 0.61 1.54 -29.87
C VAL A 313 1.98 1.82 -30.49
N LEU A 314 3.04 1.27 -29.92
CA LEU A 314 4.42 1.48 -30.39
C LEU A 314 4.64 0.90 -31.78
N GLU A 315 4.11 -0.31 -32.04
CA GLU A 315 4.20 -0.95 -33.34
C GLU A 315 3.45 -0.20 -34.45
N ARG A 316 2.29 0.40 -34.14
CA ARG A 316 1.56 1.25 -35.07
C ARG A 316 2.35 2.52 -35.43
N VAL A 317 3.03 3.11 -34.45
CA VAL A 317 3.93 4.24 -34.73
C VAL A 317 5.10 3.78 -35.60
N ARG A 318 5.70 2.62 -35.30
CA ARG A 318 6.81 2.06 -36.09
C ARG A 318 6.43 1.78 -37.54
N ALA A 319 5.22 1.31 -37.79
CA ALA A 319 4.73 1.00 -39.13
C ALA A 319 4.55 2.24 -40.01
N ARG A 320 4.29 3.43 -39.42
CA ARG A 320 4.01 4.66 -40.16
C ARG A 320 5.10 5.73 -40.09
N ARG A 321 6.12 5.51 -39.23
CA ARG A 321 7.18 6.50 -39.00
C ARG A 321 8.56 5.91 -39.27
N SER A 322 9.21 6.37 -40.34
CA SER A 322 10.56 5.94 -40.67
C SER A 322 11.55 6.33 -39.56
N GLY A 323 12.52 5.46 -39.29
CA GLY A 323 13.55 5.68 -38.27
C GLY A 323 13.09 5.47 -36.83
N PHE A 324 11.80 5.24 -36.59
CA PHE A 324 11.27 5.02 -35.24
C PHE A 324 11.78 3.69 -34.65
N THR A 325 12.49 3.82 -33.54
CA THR A 325 12.88 2.69 -32.66
C THR A 325 12.60 3.03 -31.22
N TYR A 326 12.39 2.02 -30.40
CA TYR A 326 12.07 2.19 -28.99
C TYR A 326 12.55 1.01 -28.15
N ASP A 327 12.70 1.29 -26.85
CA ASP A 327 12.78 0.27 -25.80
C ASP A 327 11.59 0.41 -24.85
N ILE A 328 11.16 -0.70 -24.26
CA ILE A 328 10.17 -0.74 -23.19
C ILE A 328 10.70 -1.59 -22.04
N ARG A 329 10.64 -1.04 -20.83
CA ARG A 329 11.12 -1.69 -19.61
C ARG A 329 10.06 -1.65 -18.54
N THR A 330 9.70 -2.81 -17.99
CA THR A 330 8.87 -2.88 -16.79
C THR A 330 9.65 -2.35 -15.58
N LEU A 331 9.06 -1.41 -14.87
CA LEU A 331 9.59 -0.88 -13.61
C LEU A 331 8.96 -1.58 -12.41
N PHE A 332 7.65 -1.80 -12.48
CA PHE A 332 6.89 -2.42 -11.40
C PHE A 332 5.63 -3.09 -11.94
N GLU A 333 5.24 -4.23 -11.36
CA GLU A 333 4.00 -4.92 -11.74
C GLU A 333 3.37 -5.65 -10.56
N VAL A 334 2.05 -5.53 -10.45
CA VAL A 334 1.23 -6.24 -9.48
C VAL A 334 -0.06 -6.67 -10.14
N GLN A 335 -0.44 -7.94 -9.97
CA GLN A 335 -1.75 -8.45 -10.38
C GLN A 335 -2.85 -7.92 -9.46
N PRO A 336 -4.07 -7.72 -9.95
CA PRO A 336 -5.21 -7.41 -9.11
C PRO A 336 -5.53 -8.62 -8.21
N THR A 337 -6.11 -8.35 -7.06
CA THR A 337 -6.61 -9.39 -6.15
C THR A 337 -7.94 -8.98 -5.54
N MET A 338 -8.75 -9.96 -5.18
CA MET A 338 -10.00 -9.75 -4.44
C MET A 338 -10.32 -11.00 -3.62
N ALA A 339 -10.56 -10.80 -2.32
CA ALA A 339 -11.07 -11.84 -1.44
C ALA A 339 -12.54 -12.17 -1.79
N ASP A 340 -12.91 -13.43 -1.56
CA ASP A 340 -14.30 -13.85 -1.68
C ASP A 340 -15.14 -13.17 -0.59
N ARG A 341 -16.32 -12.65 -0.95
CA ARG A 341 -17.26 -12.07 0.02
C ARG A 341 -17.77 -13.09 1.06
N ASP A 342 -17.71 -14.37 0.70
CA ASP A 342 -18.09 -15.47 1.58
C ASP A 342 -16.94 -16.00 2.43
N ALA A 343 -15.72 -15.45 2.28
CA ALA A 343 -14.59 -15.83 3.10
C ALA A 343 -14.85 -15.59 4.60
N PRO A 344 -14.39 -16.48 5.50
CA PRO A 344 -14.65 -16.35 6.93
C PRO A 344 -14.27 -15.00 7.52
N VAL A 345 -13.09 -14.45 7.16
CA VAL A 345 -12.66 -13.13 7.66
C VAL A 345 -13.59 -12.00 7.21
N VAL A 346 -14.17 -12.10 6.01
CA VAL A 346 -15.11 -11.09 5.49
C VAL A 346 -16.42 -11.14 6.27
N LYS A 347 -17.00 -12.33 6.45
CA LYS A 347 -18.24 -12.53 7.19
C LYS A 347 -18.12 -12.12 8.66
N SER A 348 -17.04 -12.54 9.31
CA SER A 348 -16.74 -12.18 10.69
C SER A 348 -16.61 -10.65 10.85
N THR A 349 -15.84 -10.00 9.96
CA THR A 349 -15.68 -8.54 10.00
C THR A 349 -17.01 -7.82 9.74
N ALA A 350 -17.84 -8.32 8.83
CA ALA A 350 -19.15 -7.73 8.55
C ALA A 350 -20.09 -7.79 9.76
N ALA A 351 -20.17 -8.94 10.43
CA ALA A 351 -20.95 -9.11 11.64
C ALA A 351 -20.43 -8.20 12.78
N ALA A 352 -19.12 -8.11 12.94
CA ALA A 352 -18.49 -7.25 13.95
C ALA A 352 -18.75 -5.75 13.69
N ILE A 353 -18.71 -5.30 12.44
CA ILE A 353 -19.07 -3.91 12.05
C ILE A 353 -20.53 -3.64 12.42
N GLU A 354 -21.46 -4.54 12.06
CA GLU A 354 -22.86 -4.36 12.40
C GLU A 354 -23.09 -4.30 13.90
N ALA A 355 -22.41 -5.15 14.67
CA ALA A 355 -22.50 -5.17 16.13
C ALA A 355 -21.96 -3.89 16.79
N VAL A 356 -20.87 -3.30 16.28
CA VAL A 356 -20.22 -2.12 16.87
C VAL A 356 -20.82 -0.81 16.34
N LEU A 357 -21.07 -0.71 15.04
CA LEU A 357 -21.49 0.53 14.39
C LEU A 357 -23.00 0.61 14.14
N HIS A 358 -23.76 -0.47 14.41
CA HIS A 358 -25.21 -0.58 14.19
C HIS A 358 -25.61 -0.28 12.74
N ARG A 359 -24.75 -0.67 11.79
CA ARG A 359 -24.97 -0.53 10.34
C ARG A 359 -24.25 -1.65 9.59
N LEU A 360 -24.77 -2.01 8.41
CA LEU A 360 -24.09 -2.93 7.53
C LEU A 360 -22.84 -2.30 6.92
N PRO A 361 -21.77 -3.07 6.69
CA PRO A 361 -20.57 -2.56 6.05
C PRO A 361 -20.79 -2.29 4.56
N ASP A 362 -20.04 -1.31 4.03
CA ASP A 362 -19.84 -1.18 2.61
C ASP A 362 -18.64 -2.08 2.19
N TYR A 363 -18.85 -2.85 1.11
CA TYR A 363 -17.76 -3.61 0.50
C TYR A 363 -17.11 -2.77 -0.57
N VAL A 364 -15.78 -2.61 -0.49
CA VAL A 364 -15.02 -1.77 -1.41
C VAL A 364 -13.80 -2.52 -1.94
N VAL A 365 -13.19 -1.97 -2.99
CA VAL A 365 -11.90 -2.37 -3.52
C VAL A 365 -11.04 -1.13 -3.67
N SER A 366 -9.78 -1.20 -3.28
CA SER A 366 -8.84 -0.09 -3.35
C SER A 366 -8.48 0.24 -4.81
N PRO A 367 -8.39 1.52 -5.17
CA PRO A 367 -7.88 1.93 -6.48
C PRO A 367 -6.36 1.78 -6.58
N GLY A 368 -5.66 1.80 -5.44
CA GLY A 368 -4.23 1.54 -5.29
C GLY A 368 -3.93 0.07 -5.00
N THR A 369 -2.69 -0.22 -4.63
CA THR A 369 -2.25 -1.55 -4.19
C THR A 369 -1.74 -1.46 -2.77
N TYR A 370 -1.86 -2.54 -2.01
CA TYR A 370 -1.34 -2.67 -0.65
C TYR A 370 -0.84 -4.11 -0.41
N ASP A 371 -0.37 -4.42 0.77
CA ASP A 371 0.35 -5.65 1.10
C ASP A 371 -0.38 -6.97 0.80
N GLN A 372 -1.70 -6.96 0.61
CA GLN A 372 -2.47 -8.12 0.16
C GLN A 372 -1.90 -8.74 -1.13
N LYS A 373 -1.29 -7.93 -2.01
CA LYS A 373 -0.60 -8.37 -3.23
C LYS A 373 0.38 -9.51 -3.00
N HIS A 374 1.17 -9.42 -1.92
CA HIS A 374 2.19 -10.42 -1.59
C HIS A 374 1.63 -11.58 -0.77
N ILE A 375 0.68 -11.31 0.11
CA ILE A 375 -0.03 -12.35 0.89
C ILE A 375 -0.76 -13.30 -0.04
N ASP A 376 -1.45 -12.79 -1.05
CA ASP A 376 -2.14 -13.60 -2.05
C ASP A 376 -1.15 -14.35 -2.98
N ARG A 377 -0.17 -13.64 -3.55
CA ARG A 377 0.65 -14.21 -4.62
C ARG A 377 1.79 -15.10 -4.14
N ILE A 378 2.48 -14.67 -3.08
CA ILE A 378 3.62 -15.39 -2.49
C ILE A 378 3.12 -16.32 -1.40
N GLY A 379 2.37 -15.76 -0.44
CA GLY A 379 1.79 -16.49 0.68
C GLY A 379 0.69 -17.48 0.26
N ARG A 380 0.04 -17.25 -0.89
CA ARG A 380 -1.10 -18.04 -1.43
C ARG A 380 -2.30 -18.07 -0.49
N LEU A 381 -2.47 -17.02 0.30
CA LEU A 381 -3.55 -16.89 1.26
C LEU A 381 -4.60 -15.89 0.74
N LYS A 382 -5.77 -16.43 0.35
CA LYS A 382 -6.91 -15.66 -0.19
C LYS A 382 -7.80 -15.02 0.88
N ASN A 383 -7.78 -15.57 2.10
CA ASN A 383 -8.60 -15.13 3.21
C ASN A 383 -7.92 -13.93 3.91
N CYS A 384 -7.81 -12.83 3.18
CA CYS A 384 -7.12 -11.61 3.53
C CYS A 384 -7.94 -10.40 3.07
N ILE A 385 -8.15 -9.44 3.98
CA ILE A 385 -8.85 -8.17 3.72
C ILE A 385 -8.06 -7.00 4.27
N ALA A 386 -8.40 -5.79 3.81
CA ALA A 386 -8.04 -4.59 4.54
C ALA A 386 -9.27 -4.04 5.30
N TYR A 387 -9.03 -3.69 6.57
CA TYR A 387 -10.01 -3.10 7.47
C TYR A 387 -9.31 -2.32 8.57
N GLY A 388 -9.51 -1.03 8.67
CA GLY A 388 -8.89 -0.19 9.70
C GLY A 388 -9.50 1.21 9.80
N PRO A 389 -9.03 2.01 10.77
CA PRO A 389 -9.43 3.40 10.95
C PRO A 389 -8.81 4.29 9.87
N GLY A 390 -9.32 5.52 9.79
CA GLY A 390 -8.78 6.54 8.90
C GLY A 390 -9.47 6.61 7.55
N LEU A 391 -9.09 7.60 6.80
CA LEU A 391 -9.72 7.97 5.53
C LEU A 391 -8.64 8.04 4.44
N LEU A 392 -8.68 7.14 3.45
CA LEU A 392 -7.67 7.02 2.41
C LEU A 392 -7.31 8.36 1.71
N HIS A 393 -8.28 9.27 1.58
CA HIS A 393 -8.02 10.57 0.94
C HIS A 393 -7.18 11.54 1.81
N LEU A 394 -6.95 11.21 3.09
CA LEU A 394 -6.04 11.95 3.98
C LEU A 394 -4.60 11.39 3.91
N ALA A 395 -4.45 10.16 3.44
CA ALA A 395 -3.13 9.54 3.27
C ALA A 395 -2.25 10.40 2.35
N HIS A 396 -0.98 10.53 2.70
CA HIS A 396 0.03 11.29 1.95
C HIS A 396 -0.20 12.81 1.85
N GLN A 397 -1.29 13.33 2.45
CA GLN A 397 -1.58 14.77 2.47
C GLN A 397 -0.86 15.49 3.62
N PRO A 398 -0.62 16.81 3.52
CA PRO A 398 -0.24 17.60 4.69
C PRO A 398 -1.38 17.60 5.72
N ASP A 399 -1.02 17.78 6.99
CA ASP A 399 -1.94 17.73 8.14
C ASP A 399 -2.78 16.42 8.19
N GLU A 400 -2.17 15.31 7.76
CA GLU A 400 -2.73 13.96 7.90
C GLU A 400 -3.13 13.70 9.36
N TRP A 401 -4.29 13.04 9.56
CA TRP A 401 -4.80 12.71 10.88
C TRP A 401 -5.61 11.43 10.91
N VAL A 402 -5.74 10.84 12.11
CA VAL A 402 -6.67 9.73 12.38
C VAL A 402 -7.61 10.10 13.53
N GLY A 403 -8.88 9.68 13.44
CA GLY A 403 -9.86 9.87 14.51
C GLY A 403 -9.64 8.88 15.65
N VAL A 404 -9.60 9.40 16.89
CA VAL A 404 -9.50 8.54 18.10
C VAL A 404 -10.70 7.62 18.22
N GLN A 405 -11.92 8.14 17.95
CA GLN A 405 -13.12 7.32 17.95
C GLN A 405 -13.10 6.28 16.84
N ASP A 406 -12.54 6.61 15.66
CA ASP A 406 -12.41 5.66 14.55
C ASP A 406 -11.44 4.52 14.90
N MET A 407 -10.32 4.84 15.57
CA MET A 407 -9.39 3.84 16.08
C MET A 407 -10.03 2.93 17.14
N GLU A 408 -10.78 3.50 18.09
CA GLU A 408 -11.47 2.72 19.12
C GLU A 408 -12.55 1.80 18.53
N ASP A 409 -13.36 2.31 17.61
CA ASP A 409 -14.40 1.52 16.94
C ASP A 409 -13.77 0.39 16.10
N SER A 410 -12.69 0.68 15.36
CA SER A 410 -11.96 -0.34 14.60
C SER A 410 -11.32 -1.39 15.49
N ALA A 411 -10.76 -0.98 16.65
CA ALA A 411 -10.25 -1.92 17.64
C ALA A 411 -11.35 -2.84 18.20
N LYS A 412 -12.55 -2.30 18.46
CA LYS A 412 -13.72 -3.09 18.88
C LYS A 412 -14.11 -4.11 17.84
N VAL A 413 -14.20 -3.70 16.58
CA VAL A 413 -14.50 -4.61 15.46
C VAL A 413 -13.45 -5.71 15.36
N MET A 414 -12.16 -5.36 15.33
CA MET A 414 -11.08 -6.36 15.24
C MET A 414 -11.06 -7.31 16.44
N ALA A 415 -11.39 -6.83 17.64
CA ALA A 415 -11.48 -7.67 18.83
C ALA A 415 -12.66 -8.67 18.77
N LEU A 416 -13.81 -8.27 18.18
CA LEU A 416 -14.92 -9.18 17.95
C LEU A 416 -14.62 -10.19 16.84
N VAL A 417 -13.85 -9.80 15.81
CA VAL A 417 -13.39 -10.73 14.78
C VAL A 417 -12.50 -11.81 15.39
N LEU A 418 -11.61 -11.44 16.32
CA LEU A 418 -10.82 -12.43 17.07
C LEU A 418 -11.71 -13.38 17.86
N ALA A 419 -12.77 -12.88 18.49
CA ALA A 419 -13.71 -13.72 19.24
C ALA A 419 -14.44 -14.73 18.36
N ASP A 420 -14.88 -14.31 17.17
CA ASP A 420 -15.60 -15.19 16.24
C ASP A 420 -14.68 -16.23 15.58
N LEU A 421 -13.45 -15.87 15.27
CA LEU A 421 -12.51 -16.74 14.54
C LEU A 421 -11.64 -17.63 15.43
N LEU A 422 -11.52 -17.33 16.74
CA LEU A 422 -10.67 -18.06 17.70
C LEU A 422 -11.44 -18.76 18.82
N ASP A 423 -12.77 -18.72 18.83
CA ASP A 423 -13.64 -19.41 19.82
C ASP A 423 -14.04 -20.83 19.39
#